data_f03d2de9998ac3e1d5557f760f39bc57
#
_entry.id   f03d2de9998ac3e1d5557f760f39bc57
#
_cell.length_a   1.000
_cell.length_b   1.000
_cell.length_c   1.000
_cell.angle_alpha   90.00
_cell.angle_beta   90.00
_cell.angle_gamma   90.00
#
_symmetry.space_group_name_H-M   'P 1'
#
loop_
_entity.id
_entity.type
_entity.pdbx_description
1 polymer ?
#
loop_
_entity_poly.entity_id
_entity_poly.type
_entity_poly.pdbx_seq_one_letter_code
_entity_poly.pdbx_strand_id
1 'polypeptide(L)'
;MQIKFSLEVASHDAEATIKEMMPALRSEILLVLGSRQASDLAGRAGKEALAKDIVDAANKSLDHTGAEHSVTAVRITQLIIQ
;
A
#
# COMPACT_ATOMS: atom_id res chain seq x y z
N MET A 1 -0.66 -14.80 -6.51
CA MET A 1 -0.28 -13.40 -6.76
C MET A 1 0.84 -13.01 -5.80
N GLN A 2 1.86 -12.40 -6.33
CA GLN A 2 2.96 -11.84 -5.53
C GLN A 2 3.12 -10.37 -5.87
N ILE A 3 3.43 -9.58 -4.86
CA ILE A 3 3.68 -8.16 -5.04
C ILE A 3 4.91 -7.75 -4.23
N LYS A 4 5.76 -6.94 -4.83
CA LYS A 4 6.81 -6.22 -4.13
C LYS A 4 6.55 -4.74 -4.27
N PHE A 5 6.57 -4.05 -3.17
CA PHE A 5 6.27 -2.63 -3.13
C PHE A 5 7.12 -1.93 -2.08
N SER A 6 7.26 -0.63 -2.22
CA SER A 6 7.86 0.23 -1.21
C SER A 6 6.92 1.37 -0.89
N LEU A 7 6.93 1.80 0.36
CA LEU A 7 6.13 2.92 0.84
C LEU A 7 7.02 4.14 0.98
N GLU A 8 6.55 5.28 0.46
CA GLU A 8 7.18 6.57 0.70
C GLU A 8 6.44 7.25 1.86
N VAL A 9 7.19 7.76 2.82
CA VAL A 9 6.62 8.34 4.04
C VAL A 9 6.99 9.81 4.16
N ALA A 10 6.11 10.58 4.83
CA ALA A 10 6.26 12.02 4.94
C ALA A 10 7.37 12.45 5.92
N SER A 11 7.69 11.63 6.91
CA SER A 11 8.69 11.98 7.91
C SER A 11 9.43 10.74 8.39
N HIS A 12 10.64 10.98 8.92
CA HIS A 12 11.44 9.92 9.50
C HIS A 12 10.80 9.35 10.79
N ASP A 13 10.13 10.20 11.55
CA ASP A 13 9.47 9.77 12.78
C ASP A 13 8.31 8.81 12.51
N ALA A 14 7.59 9.00 11.42
CA ALA A 14 6.50 8.11 11.02
C ALA A 14 7.01 6.72 10.62
N GLU A 15 8.25 6.62 10.17
CA GLU A 15 8.83 5.37 9.70
C GLU A 15 8.82 4.28 10.77
N ALA A 16 9.13 4.63 12.01
CA ALA A 16 9.12 3.67 13.11
C ALA A 16 7.72 3.11 13.36
N THR A 17 6.71 3.98 13.40
CA THR A 17 5.32 3.56 13.56
C THR A 17 4.86 2.67 12.41
N ILE A 18 5.25 3.02 11.20
CA ILE A 18 4.90 2.23 10.01
C ILE A 18 5.52 0.83 10.10
N LYS A 19 6.77 0.72 10.55
CA LYS A 19 7.42 -0.58 10.73
C LYS A 19 6.68 -1.44 11.76
N GLU A 20 6.23 -0.86 12.86
CA GLU A 20 5.45 -1.57 13.87
C GLU A 20 4.11 -2.04 13.33
N MET A 21 3.50 -1.25 12.47
CA MET A 21 2.19 -1.53 11.90
C MET A 21 2.28 -2.38 10.62
N MET A 22 3.48 -2.76 10.19
CA MET A 22 3.66 -3.45 8.91
C MET A 22 2.80 -4.72 8.76
N PRO A 23 2.64 -5.59 9.77
CA PRO A 23 1.75 -6.75 9.61
C PRO A 23 0.31 -6.36 9.30
N ALA A 24 -0.21 -5.32 9.98
CA ALA A 24 -1.56 -4.82 9.70
C ALA A 24 -1.66 -4.18 8.33
N LEU A 25 -0.64 -3.39 7.95
CA LEU A 25 -0.58 -2.76 6.63
C LEU A 25 -0.55 -3.81 5.52
N ARG A 26 0.22 -4.86 5.68
CA ARG A 26 0.28 -5.96 4.70
C ARG A 26 -1.07 -6.63 4.54
N SER A 27 -1.79 -6.86 5.64
CA SER A 27 -3.13 -7.44 5.59
C SER A 27 -4.10 -6.56 4.81
N GLU A 28 -4.09 -5.25 5.07
CA GLU A 28 -4.93 -4.30 4.34
C GLU A 28 -4.58 -4.26 2.86
N ILE A 29 -3.30 -4.24 2.53
CA ILE A 29 -2.84 -4.22 1.15
C ILE A 29 -3.27 -5.50 0.43
N LEU A 30 -3.16 -6.65 1.08
CA LEU A 30 -3.61 -7.92 0.51
C LEU A 30 -5.11 -7.94 0.27
N LEU A 31 -5.91 -7.33 1.15
CA LEU A 31 -7.34 -7.20 0.95
C LEU A 31 -7.66 -6.34 -0.28
N VAL A 32 -6.94 -5.24 -0.46
CA VAL A 32 -7.10 -4.40 -1.65
C VAL A 32 -6.77 -5.20 -2.90
N LEU A 33 -5.64 -5.92 -2.91
CA LEU A 33 -5.24 -6.75 -4.03
C LEU A 33 -6.24 -7.85 -4.33
N GLY A 34 -6.75 -8.51 -3.29
CA GLY A 34 -7.71 -9.59 -3.43
C GLY A 34 -9.06 -9.14 -4.01
N SER A 35 -9.38 -7.86 -3.91
CA SER A 35 -10.59 -7.29 -4.50
C SER A 35 -10.43 -6.95 -5.98
N ARG A 36 -9.22 -7.06 -6.54
CA ARG A 36 -8.92 -6.71 -7.93
C ARG A 36 -8.89 -7.95 -8.81
N GLN A 37 -9.33 -7.78 -10.05
CA GLN A 37 -9.17 -8.79 -11.09
C GLN A 37 -7.85 -8.56 -11.83
N ALA A 38 -7.31 -9.61 -12.45
CA ALA A 38 -6.06 -9.49 -13.21
C ALA A 38 -6.18 -8.43 -14.31
N SER A 39 -7.34 -8.32 -14.95
CA SER A 39 -7.57 -7.31 -15.98
C SER A 39 -7.51 -5.88 -15.45
N ASP A 40 -7.89 -5.66 -14.20
CA ASP A 40 -7.81 -4.34 -13.57
C ASP A 40 -6.38 -3.92 -13.29
N LEU A 41 -5.46 -4.88 -13.18
CA LEU A 41 -4.05 -4.62 -12.89
C LEU A 41 -3.20 -4.52 -14.15
N ALA A 42 -3.79 -4.77 -15.30
CA ALA A 42 -3.09 -4.65 -16.57
C ALA A 42 -2.99 -3.16 -16.97
N GLY A 43 -1.84 -2.80 -17.51
CA GLY A 43 -1.61 -1.45 -17.98
C GLY A 43 -1.25 -0.46 -16.86
N ARG A 44 -0.85 0.73 -17.29
CA ARG A 44 -0.36 1.78 -16.39
C ARG A 44 -1.47 2.37 -15.53
N ALA A 45 -2.63 2.62 -16.11
CA ALA A 45 -3.75 3.22 -15.39
C ALA A 45 -4.24 2.32 -14.26
N GLY A 46 -4.29 1.01 -14.49
CA GLY A 46 -4.67 0.04 -13.46
C GLY A 46 -3.69 0.00 -12.31
N LYS A 47 -2.39 0.06 -12.62
CA LYS A 47 -1.35 0.08 -11.58
C LYS A 47 -1.35 1.37 -10.78
N GLU A 48 -1.60 2.51 -11.43
CA GLU A 48 -1.70 3.79 -10.73
C GLU A 48 -2.90 3.83 -9.80
N ALA A 49 -4.05 3.32 -10.24
CA ALA A 49 -5.24 3.23 -9.41
C ALA A 49 -5.00 2.30 -8.21
N LEU A 50 -4.34 1.18 -8.43
CA LEU A 50 -3.98 0.25 -7.36
C LEU A 50 -3.06 0.92 -6.34
N ALA A 51 -2.04 1.63 -6.79
CA ALA A 51 -1.11 2.32 -5.91
C ALA A 51 -1.83 3.35 -5.04
N LYS A 52 -2.76 4.11 -5.61
CA LYS A 52 -3.56 5.06 -4.86
C LYS A 52 -4.43 4.38 -3.81
N ASP A 53 -5.07 3.28 -4.16
CA ASP A 53 -5.90 2.53 -3.23
C ASP A 53 -5.08 1.94 -2.08
N ILE A 54 -3.85 1.51 -2.35
CA ILE A 54 -2.94 1.03 -1.32
C ILE A 54 -2.53 2.17 -0.38
N VAL A 55 -2.25 3.36 -0.91
CA VAL A 55 -1.96 4.53 -0.07
C VAL A 55 -3.13 4.84 0.85
N ASP A 56 -4.35 4.87 0.32
CA ASP A 56 -5.53 5.15 1.11
C ASP A 56 -5.75 4.10 2.20
N ALA A 57 -5.59 2.82 1.87
CA ALA A 57 -5.74 1.73 2.83
C ALA A 57 -4.67 1.79 3.92
N ALA A 58 -3.43 2.08 3.55
CA ALA A 58 -2.33 2.19 4.50
C ALA A 58 -2.57 3.35 5.47
N ASN A 59 -2.97 4.51 4.96
CA ASN A 59 -3.26 5.66 5.82
C ASN A 59 -4.45 5.42 6.73
N LYS A 60 -5.46 4.70 6.27
CA LYS A 60 -6.60 4.32 7.10
C LYS A 60 -6.17 3.42 8.25
N SER A 61 -5.25 2.48 8.00
CA SER A 61 -4.72 1.60 9.04
C SER A 61 -3.87 2.34 10.06
N LEU A 62 -3.36 3.52 9.70
CA LEU A 62 -2.56 4.35 10.59
C LEU A 62 -3.39 5.34 11.40
N ASP A 63 -4.72 5.37 11.24
CA ASP A 63 -5.57 6.24 12.04
C ASP A 63 -5.36 5.95 13.53
N HIS A 64 -5.30 7.03 14.31
CA HIS A 64 -5.13 6.98 15.77
C HIS A 64 -3.74 6.51 16.22
N THR A 65 -2.77 6.36 15.32
CA THR A 65 -1.42 5.95 15.68
C THR A 65 -0.43 7.11 15.86
N GLY A 66 -0.84 8.32 15.45
CA GLY A 66 0.06 9.48 15.39
C GLY A 66 0.79 9.60 14.05
N ALA A 67 0.63 8.62 13.15
CA ALA A 67 1.25 8.62 11.83
C ALA A 67 0.22 8.71 10.71
N GLU A 68 -0.95 9.29 11.00
CA GLU A 68 -2.04 9.48 10.02
C GLU A 68 -1.53 10.27 8.83
N HIS A 69 -1.93 9.86 7.63
CA HIS A 69 -1.55 10.51 6.37
C HIS A 69 -0.04 10.57 6.11
N SER A 70 0.73 9.70 6.79
CA SER A 70 2.18 9.68 6.64
C SER A 70 2.66 8.95 5.40
N VAL A 71 1.84 8.04 4.86
CA VAL A 71 2.18 7.36 3.62
C VAL A 71 1.82 8.29 2.46
N THR A 72 2.83 8.74 1.73
CA THR A 72 2.65 9.71 0.64
C THR A 72 2.54 9.04 -0.73
N ALA A 73 3.17 7.88 -0.90
CA ALA A 73 3.13 7.16 -2.16
C ALA A 73 3.48 5.70 -1.96
N VAL A 74 3.07 4.87 -2.90
CA VAL A 74 3.44 3.46 -2.98
C VAL A 74 4.06 3.22 -4.35
N ARG A 75 5.23 2.61 -4.37
CA ARG A 75 5.86 2.16 -5.61
C ARG A 75 5.75 0.66 -5.69
N ILE A 76 5.11 0.19 -6.74
CA ILE A 76 5.02 -1.23 -7.02
C ILE A 76 6.23 -1.59 -7.88
N THR A 77 7.15 -2.36 -7.30
CA THR A 77 8.40 -2.74 -7.99
C THR A 77 8.27 -4.04 -8.74
N GLN A 78 7.35 -4.90 -8.31
CA GLN A 78 7.10 -6.16 -8.98
C GLN A 78 5.68 -6.63 -8.69
N LEU A 79 4.97 -7.06 -9.73
CA LEU A 79 3.65 -7.67 -9.60
C LEU A 79 3.63 -8.93 -10.45
N ILE A 80 3.41 -10.06 -9.79
CA ILE A 80 3.30 -11.37 -10.44
C ILE A 80 1.88 -11.88 -10.22
N ILE A 81 1.17 -12.09 -11.29
CA ILE A 81 -0.19 -12.61 -11.28
C ILE A 81 -0.15 -14.06 -11.79
N GLN A 82 -0.62 -14.98 -10.96
CA GLN A 82 -0.67 -16.39 -11.29
C GLN A 82 -2.09 -16.92 -11.22
#